data_b37336bce84bbfe0041bd8f46200f501
#
_entry.id   b37336bce84bbfe0041bd8f46200f501
#
_cell.length_a   1.000
_cell.length_b   1.000
_cell.length_c   1.000
_cell.angle_alpha   90.00
_cell.angle_beta   90.00
_cell.angle_gamma   90.00
#
_symmetry.space_group_name_H-M   'P 1'
#
loop_
_entity.id
_entity.type
_entity.pdbx_description
1 polymer ?
#
loop_
_entity_poly.entity_id
_entity_poly.type
_entity_poly.pdbx_seq_one_letter_code
_entity_poly.pdbx_strand_id
1 'polypeptide(L)'
;MSESSQSMAPRTRADEAQSKSFVLPLWAINIIRLILHALSRLFWRVSYKGLENIPQTGGVIIASNHQTYIDPIWMSLPFRREIRYLAWSESFGWPIIGKIIRWLGAWPIQIKKADRTAIRRSRQWLKNGGAIVIFPEGGRCLEDGKLLKFEAGAARMALEANTPILPITIRGGHRVWPKGYRLPHLAKVELIFHPLQHVTMREGEDARTSARRETDQLAETIASEL
;
A
#
# COMPACT_ATOMS: atom_id res chain seq x y z
N MET A 1 15.32 -42.25 8.69
CA MET A 1 14.34 -41.46 9.44
C MET A 1 15.11 -40.42 10.27
N SER A 2 15.23 -39.21 9.80
CA SER A 2 15.76 -38.09 10.58
C SER A 2 14.83 -36.89 10.29
N GLU A 3 13.97 -36.61 11.28
CA GLU A 3 13.13 -35.43 11.31
C GLU A 3 14.02 -34.18 11.48
N SER A 4 14.07 -33.35 10.45
CA SER A 4 14.67 -32.03 10.52
C SER A 4 13.72 -31.11 11.30
N SER A 5 13.96 -30.93 12.60
CA SER A 5 13.32 -29.91 13.41
C SER A 5 13.71 -28.53 12.87
N GLN A 6 12.83 -27.90 12.11
CA GLN A 6 12.97 -26.49 11.76
C GLN A 6 12.85 -25.66 13.04
N SER A 7 13.97 -25.20 13.54
CA SER A 7 14.08 -24.23 14.63
C SER A 7 13.34 -22.95 14.22
N MET A 8 12.18 -22.74 14.81
CA MET A 8 11.39 -21.50 14.66
C MET A 8 12.16 -20.38 15.36
N ALA A 9 12.66 -19.40 14.59
CA ALA A 9 13.38 -18.27 15.14
C ALA A 9 12.51 -17.54 16.19
N PRO A 10 13.11 -17.08 17.32
CA PRO A 10 12.36 -16.44 18.40
C PRO A 10 11.62 -15.21 17.90
N ARG A 11 10.34 -15.08 18.30
CA ARG A 11 9.51 -13.91 18.02
C ARG A 11 10.14 -12.68 18.66
N THR A 12 10.24 -11.58 17.92
CA THR A 12 10.74 -10.33 18.49
C THR A 12 9.67 -9.67 19.37
N ARG A 13 10.08 -8.84 20.34
CA ARG A 13 9.15 -8.05 21.17
C ARG A 13 8.17 -7.21 20.33
N ALA A 14 8.56 -6.80 19.12
CA ALA A 14 7.71 -6.12 18.17
C ALA A 14 6.62 -7.04 17.60
N ASP A 15 6.94 -8.30 17.31
CA ASP A 15 5.98 -9.31 16.85
C ASP A 15 4.94 -9.63 17.93
N GLU A 16 5.37 -9.67 19.20
CA GLU A 16 4.48 -9.92 20.35
C GLU A 16 3.59 -8.71 20.66
N ALA A 17 4.12 -7.48 20.59
CA ALA A 17 3.34 -6.27 20.79
C ALA A 17 2.26 -6.10 19.72
N GLN A 18 2.51 -6.57 18.51
CA GLN A 18 1.59 -6.44 17.38
C GLN A 18 0.56 -7.58 17.32
N SER A 19 0.86 -8.76 17.90
CA SER A 19 -0.14 -9.84 18.08
C SER A 19 -1.25 -9.46 19.07
N LYS A 20 -0.99 -8.47 19.93
CA LYS A 20 -1.92 -7.93 20.92
C LYS A 20 -2.59 -6.61 20.48
N SER A 21 -2.28 -6.07 19.28
CA SER A 21 -2.93 -4.84 18.82
C SER A 21 -4.36 -5.14 18.38
N PHE A 22 -5.32 -4.46 19.01
CA PHE A 22 -6.71 -4.51 18.59
C PHE A 22 -6.85 -3.94 17.18
N VAL A 23 -7.28 -4.76 16.24
CA VAL A 23 -7.65 -4.34 14.88
C VAL A 23 -9.17 -4.32 14.82
N LEU A 24 -9.74 -3.26 14.28
CA LEU A 24 -11.19 -3.14 14.11
C LEU A 24 -11.73 -4.28 13.22
N PRO A 25 -12.90 -4.85 13.57
CA PRO A 25 -13.54 -5.85 12.72
C PRO A 25 -13.96 -5.23 11.38
N LEU A 26 -14.01 -6.05 10.33
CA LEU A 26 -14.25 -5.58 8.96
C LEU A 26 -15.56 -4.80 8.80
N TRP A 27 -16.62 -5.17 9.53
CA TRP A 27 -17.88 -4.44 9.50
C TRP A 27 -17.73 -2.99 10.01
N ALA A 28 -16.96 -2.78 11.09
CA ALA A 28 -16.70 -1.45 11.63
C ALA A 28 -15.83 -0.62 10.66
N ILE A 29 -14.82 -1.26 10.06
CA ILE A 29 -14.00 -0.63 9.01
C ILE A 29 -14.89 -0.21 7.83
N ASN A 30 -15.84 -1.02 7.40
CA ASN A 30 -16.75 -0.70 6.30
C ASN A 30 -17.68 0.48 6.62
N ILE A 31 -18.17 0.59 7.84
CA ILE A 31 -18.95 1.77 8.29
C ILE A 31 -18.07 3.03 8.23
N ILE A 32 -16.85 2.94 8.76
CA ILE A 32 -15.89 4.05 8.69
C ILE A 32 -15.61 4.45 7.24
N ARG A 33 -15.39 3.48 6.35
CA ARG A 33 -15.20 3.72 4.91
C ARG A 33 -16.37 4.45 4.28
N LEU A 34 -17.60 4.06 4.61
CA LEU A 34 -18.81 4.72 4.09
C LEU A 34 -18.86 6.19 4.50
N ILE A 35 -18.62 6.49 5.77
CA ILE A 35 -18.59 7.86 6.28
C ILE A 35 -17.46 8.66 5.60
N LEU A 36 -16.24 8.09 5.56
CA LEU A 36 -15.10 8.73 4.92
C LEU A 36 -15.31 8.92 3.41
N HIS A 37 -16.02 8.01 2.74
CA HIS A 37 -16.38 8.16 1.34
C HIS A 37 -17.29 9.37 1.13
N ALA A 38 -18.35 9.52 1.95
CA ALA A 38 -19.25 10.67 1.88
C ALA A 38 -18.50 11.99 2.14
N LEU A 39 -17.67 12.04 3.19
CA LEU A 39 -16.85 13.21 3.51
C LEU A 39 -15.83 13.51 2.39
N SER A 40 -15.20 12.50 1.83
CA SER A 40 -14.24 12.67 0.74
C SER A 40 -14.89 13.22 -0.54
N ARG A 41 -16.11 12.82 -0.85
CA ARG A 41 -16.90 13.41 -1.95
C ARG A 41 -17.30 14.84 -1.68
N LEU A 42 -17.68 15.14 -0.45
CA LEU A 42 -18.12 16.47 -0.05
C LEU A 42 -16.97 17.49 -0.08
N PHE A 43 -15.85 17.17 0.55
CA PHE A 43 -14.73 18.11 0.73
C PHE A 43 -13.75 18.12 -0.44
N TRP A 44 -13.46 16.95 -1.04
CA TRP A 44 -12.43 16.82 -2.07
C TRP A 44 -12.96 16.33 -3.42
N ARG A 45 -14.29 16.25 -3.56
CA ARG A 45 -14.93 15.78 -4.81
C ARG A 45 -14.24 14.54 -5.37
N VAL A 46 -13.86 13.62 -4.48
CA VAL A 46 -13.13 12.40 -4.84
C VAL A 46 -13.95 11.60 -5.85
N SER A 47 -13.32 11.27 -6.97
CA SER A 47 -13.89 10.44 -8.03
C SER A 47 -12.99 9.24 -8.30
N TYR A 48 -13.61 8.17 -8.80
CA TYR A 48 -12.94 6.90 -9.06
C TYR A 48 -13.21 6.45 -10.49
N LYS A 49 -12.18 5.92 -11.17
CA LYS A 49 -12.27 5.26 -12.47
C LYS A 49 -11.65 3.88 -12.38
N GLY A 50 -12.11 2.93 -13.19
CA GLY A 50 -11.54 1.59 -13.27
C GLY A 50 -11.81 0.72 -12.04
N LEU A 51 -12.90 0.95 -11.31
CA LEU A 51 -13.25 0.17 -10.10
C LEU A 51 -13.46 -1.32 -10.39
N GLU A 52 -13.79 -1.67 -11.63
CA GLU A 52 -13.90 -3.04 -12.14
C GLU A 52 -12.59 -3.81 -12.07
N ASN A 53 -11.45 -3.12 -12.05
CA ASN A 53 -10.12 -3.72 -11.94
C ASN A 53 -9.76 -4.17 -10.52
N ILE A 54 -10.59 -3.83 -9.51
CA ILE A 54 -10.33 -4.21 -8.12
C ILE A 54 -10.61 -5.70 -7.90
N PRO A 55 -9.58 -6.53 -7.59
CA PRO A 55 -9.80 -7.95 -7.36
C PRO A 55 -10.53 -8.15 -6.02
N GLN A 56 -11.62 -8.91 -6.07
CA GLN A 56 -12.44 -9.21 -4.89
C GLN A 56 -11.81 -10.29 -4.01
N THR A 57 -11.00 -11.17 -4.57
CA THR A 57 -10.32 -12.30 -3.92
C THR A 57 -8.87 -12.41 -4.41
N GLY A 58 -8.10 -13.31 -3.80
CA GLY A 58 -6.70 -13.54 -4.15
C GLY A 58 -5.75 -12.49 -3.58
N GLY A 59 -4.46 -12.79 -3.59
CA GLY A 59 -3.43 -11.84 -3.17
C GLY A 59 -3.29 -10.68 -4.15
N VAL A 60 -3.07 -9.47 -3.67
CA VAL A 60 -2.83 -8.29 -4.52
C VAL A 60 -1.96 -7.27 -3.80
N ILE A 61 -0.99 -6.72 -4.52
CA ILE A 61 -0.27 -5.52 -4.11
C ILE A 61 -0.95 -4.32 -4.76
N ILE A 62 -1.40 -3.37 -3.95
CA ILE A 62 -1.99 -2.12 -4.39
C ILE A 62 -0.87 -1.08 -4.38
N ALA A 63 -0.47 -0.60 -5.55
CA ALA A 63 0.65 0.32 -5.70
C ALA A 63 0.22 1.65 -6.30
N SER A 64 0.65 2.76 -5.71
CA SER A 64 0.25 4.11 -6.16
C SER A 64 1.38 5.11 -5.98
N ASN A 65 1.31 6.23 -6.70
CA ASN A 65 2.02 7.44 -6.36
C ASN A 65 1.52 7.99 -5.02
N HIS A 66 2.35 8.79 -4.32
CA HIS A 66 2.04 9.27 -2.98
C HIS A 66 2.19 10.80 -2.89
N GLN A 67 1.08 11.51 -2.74
CA GLN A 67 1.04 12.97 -2.74
C GLN A 67 0.64 13.57 -1.39
N THR A 68 -0.17 12.85 -0.59
CA THR A 68 -0.68 13.35 0.69
C THR A 68 -0.83 12.24 1.74
N TYR A 69 -0.91 12.61 3.01
CA TYR A 69 -1.20 11.66 4.10
C TYR A 69 -2.60 11.02 4.00
N ILE A 70 -3.50 11.57 3.18
CA ILE A 70 -4.88 11.08 3.03
C ILE A 70 -4.97 9.99 1.93
N ASP A 71 -3.98 9.86 1.06
CA ASP A 71 -3.99 8.89 -0.05
C ASP A 71 -4.35 7.47 0.38
N PRO A 72 -3.77 6.89 1.46
CA PRO A 72 -4.12 5.55 1.89
C PRO A 72 -5.62 5.39 2.20
N ILE A 73 -6.25 6.45 2.71
CA ILE A 73 -7.68 6.46 2.99
C ILE A 73 -8.45 6.39 1.68
N TRP A 74 -8.23 7.32 0.76
CA TRP A 74 -8.95 7.36 -0.51
C TRP A 74 -8.82 6.08 -1.32
N MET A 75 -7.60 5.52 -1.39
CA MET A 75 -7.35 4.25 -2.09
C MET A 75 -8.16 3.10 -1.52
N SER A 76 -8.39 3.10 -0.20
CA SER A 76 -9.05 1.98 0.49
C SER A 76 -10.57 2.04 0.50
N LEU A 77 -11.18 3.21 0.23
CA LEU A 77 -12.62 3.39 0.32
C LEU A 77 -13.44 2.44 -0.59
N PRO A 78 -13.02 2.16 -1.84
CA PRO A 78 -13.77 1.26 -2.73
C PRO A 78 -13.65 -0.21 -2.38
N PHE A 79 -12.69 -0.61 -1.54
CA PHE A 79 -12.46 -2.02 -1.24
C PHE A 79 -13.46 -2.55 -0.21
N ARG A 80 -13.94 -3.77 -0.42
CA ARG A 80 -14.84 -4.47 0.50
C ARG A 80 -14.14 -5.57 1.31
N ARG A 81 -12.81 -5.69 1.16
CA ARG A 81 -11.98 -6.69 1.81
C ARG A 81 -10.99 -6.06 2.77
N GLU A 82 -10.34 -6.89 3.57
CA GLU A 82 -9.27 -6.46 4.47
C GLU A 82 -8.03 -6.06 3.68
N ILE A 83 -7.48 -4.90 4.02
CA ILE A 83 -6.26 -4.35 3.41
C ILE A 83 -5.26 -4.09 4.53
N ARG A 84 -4.00 -4.42 4.29
CA ARG A 84 -2.88 -4.04 5.14
C ARG A 84 -2.08 -2.92 4.47
N TYR A 85 -1.48 -2.08 5.29
CA TYR A 85 -0.66 -0.96 4.85
C TYR A 85 0.75 -1.14 5.38
N LEU A 86 1.75 -0.93 4.54
CA LEU A 86 3.12 -0.78 5.02
C LEU A 86 3.34 0.70 5.34
N ALA A 87 3.44 1.02 6.62
CA ALA A 87 3.63 2.38 7.09
C ALA A 87 4.98 2.54 7.77
N TRP A 88 5.57 3.70 7.63
CA TRP A 88 6.85 4.05 8.22
C TRP A 88 6.84 3.81 9.74
N SER A 89 7.84 3.09 10.25
CA SER A 89 7.88 2.64 11.66
C SER A 89 7.78 3.80 12.66
N GLU A 90 8.36 4.95 12.34
CA GLU A 90 8.34 6.13 13.20
C GLU A 90 6.93 6.73 13.36
N SER A 91 6.07 6.57 12.36
CA SER A 91 4.68 7.06 12.42
C SER A 91 3.85 6.36 13.51
N PHE A 92 4.24 5.17 13.90
CA PHE A 92 3.60 4.42 15.01
C PHE A 92 3.87 5.03 16.39
N GLY A 93 4.91 5.87 16.53
CA GLY A 93 5.21 6.65 17.73
C GLY A 93 4.36 7.93 17.88
N TRP A 94 3.65 8.36 16.85
CA TRP A 94 2.83 9.56 16.91
C TRP A 94 1.56 9.32 17.74
N PRO A 95 1.20 10.23 18.70
CA PRO A 95 0.21 9.91 19.74
C PRO A 95 -1.18 9.51 19.21
N ILE A 96 -1.68 10.19 18.18
CA ILE A 96 -3.01 9.96 17.59
C ILE A 96 -2.90 9.07 16.36
N ILE A 97 -2.05 9.45 15.42
CA ILE A 97 -1.88 8.76 14.13
C ILE A 97 -1.41 7.33 14.36
N GLY A 98 -0.45 7.10 15.27
CA GLY A 98 0.03 5.77 15.59
C GLY A 98 -1.06 4.82 16.11
N LYS A 99 -2.06 5.32 16.85
CA LYS A 99 -3.22 4.52 17.28
C LYS A 99 -4.14 4.21 16.09
N ILE A 100 -4.45 5.22 15.28
CA ILE A 100 -5.34 5.08 14.11
C ILE A 100 -4.79 4.04 13.13
N ILE A 101 -3.52 4.16 12.73
CA ILE A 101 -2.92 3.23 11.76
C ILE A 101 -2.84 1.79 12.30
N ARG A 102 -2.62 1.60 13.62
CA ARG A 102 -2.70 0.27 14.24
C ARG A 102 -4.11 -0.31 14.15
N TRP A 103 -5.14 0.46 14.50
CA TRP A 103 -6.54 0.02 14.42
C TRP A 103 -6.97 -0.33 12.99
N LEU A 104 -6.42 0.37 12.01
CA LEU A 104 -6.62 0.09 10.59
C LEU A 104 -5.75 -1.08 10.08
N GLY A 105 -4.96 -1.70 10.96
CA GLY A 105 -4.17 -2.88 10.63
C GLY A 105 -2.90 -2.60 9.84
N ALA A 106 -2.34 -1.40 9.92
CA ALA A 106 -1.05 -1.08 9.30
C ALA A 106 0.10 -1.85 9.98
N TRP A 107 1.10 -2.19 9.18
CA TRP A 107 2.33 -2.83 9.64
C TRP A 107 3.51 -1.87 9.53
N PRO A 108 4.36 -1.79 10.57
CA PRO A 108 5.56 -0.98 10.50
C PRO A 108 6.55 -1.54 9.49
N ILE A 109 7.18 -0.66 8.73
CA ILE A 109 8.32 -0.98 7.88
C ILE A 109 9.44 0.04 8.07
N GLN A 110 10.67 -0.44 8.15
CA GLN A 110 11.87 0.40 8.16
C GLN A 110 12.32 0.63 6.71
N ILE A 111 12.00 1.81 6.15
CA ILE A 111 12.27 2.12 4.73
C ILE A 111 13.78 2.09 4.41
N LYS A 112 14.62 2.56 5.34
CA LYS A 112 16.08 2.67 5.14
C LYS A 112 16.85 1.35 5.39
N LYS A 113 16.20 0.31 5.91
CA LYS A 113 16.81 -0.99 6.18
C LYS A 113 15.95 -2.08 5.55
N ALA A 114 16.57 -3.11 5.03
CA ALA A 114 15.85 -4.29 4.55
C ALA A 114 15.13 -4.97 5.72
N ASP A 115 13.89 -4.59 5.97
CA ASP A 115 13.04 -5.15 7.04
C ASP A 115 12.55 -6.54 6.64
N ARG A 116 13.41 -7.53 6.88
CA ARG A 116 13.13 -8.93 6.52
C ARG A 116 11.85 -9.47 7.16
N THR A 117 11.51 -8.98 8.37
CA THR A 117 10.31 -9.43 9.09
C THR A 117 9.05 -8.89 8.44
N ALA A 118 9.01 -7.57 8.13
CA ALA A 118 7.89 -6.97 7.40
C ALA A 118 7.72 -7.61 6.02
N ILE A 119 8.80 -7.83 5.27
CA ILE A 119 8.77 -8.49 3.96
C ILE A 119 8.23 -9.92 4.06
N ARG A 120 8.74 -10.75 4.98
CA ARG A 120 8.28 -12.14 5.18
C ARG A 120 6.79 -12.18 5.53
N ARG A 121 6.34 -11.31 6.46
CA ARG A 121 4.95 -11.20 6.87
C ARG A 121 4.05 -10.79 5.71
N SER A 122 4.46 -9.81 4.92
CA SER A 122 3.74 -9.34 3.73
C SER A 122 3.58 -10.44 2.70
N ARG A 123 4.64 -11.18 2.40
CA ARG A 123 4.59 -12.33 1.48
C ARG A 123 3.63 -13.41 1.94
N GLN A 124 3.66 -13.76 3.23
CA GLN A 124 2.74 -14.76 3.78
C GLN A 124 1.28 -14.28 3.68
N TRP A 125 1.02 -13.02 3.97
CA TRP A 125 -0.30 -12.41 3.82
C TRP A 125 -0.81 -12.45 2.38
N LEU A 126 0.03 -12.08 1.40
CA LEU A 126 -0.28 -12.13 -0.02
C LEU A 126 -0.58 -13.57 -0.49
N LYS A 127 0.25 -14.54 -0.10
CA LYS A 127 0.04 -15.97 -0.42
C LYS A 127 -1.27 -16.52 0.15
N ASN A 128 -1.72 -15.99 1.27
CA ASN A 128 -3.02 -16.33 1.88
C ASN A 128 -4.20 -15.53 1.28
N GLY A 129 -3.98 -14.87 0.15
CA GLY A 129 -5.03 -14.12 -0.55
C GLY A 129 -5.24 -12.71 0.00
N GLY A 130 -4.33 -12.15 0.80
CA GLY A 130 -4.46 -10.82 1.38
C GLY A 130 -4.12 -9.68 0.41
N ALA A 131 -4.56 -8.46 0.75
CA ALA A 131 -4.26 -7.24 0.02
C ALA A 131 -3.30 -6.34 0.81
N ILE A 132 -2.30 -5.76 0.15
CA ILE A 132 -1.31 -4.85 0.76
C ILE A 132 -1.17 -3.58 -0.06
N VAL A 133 -1.22 -2.42 0.60
CA VAL A 133 -0.91 -1.11 0.00
C VAL A 133 0.56 -0.81 0.18
N ILE A 134 1.21 -0.42 -0.92
CA ILE A 134 2.60 0.00 -0.97
C ILE A 134 2.69 1.28 -1.82
N PHE A 135 3.45 2.25 -1.35
CA PHE A 135 3.86 3.40 -2.16
C PHE A 135 5.30 3.19 -2.61
N PRO A 136 5.53 2.83 -3.89
CA PRO A 136 6.87 2.50 -4.38
C PRO A 136 7.86 3.66 -4.33
N GLU A 137 7.37 4.89 -4.24
CA GLU A 137 8.16 6.10 -4.08
C GLU A 137 8.95 6.15 -2.75
N GLY A 138 8.54 5.36 -1.74
CA GLY A 138 9.16 5.38 -0.41
C GLY A 138 9.00 6.70 0.35
N GLY A 139 8.32 7.68 -0.21
CA GLY A 139 8.06 8.99 0.35
C GLY A 139 6.96 9.71 -0.42
N ARG A 140 6.59 10.92 0.00
CA ARG A 140 5.57 11.72 -0.69
C ARG A 140 6.21 12.66 -1.70
N CYS A 141 5.76 12.62 -2.95
CA CYS A 141 6.04 13.66 -3.93
C CYS A 141 5.08 14.83 -3.72
N LEU A 142 5.62 16.01 -3.43
CA LEU A 142 4.83 17.22 -3.14
C LEU A 142 4.77 18.16 -4.35
N GLU A 143 5.33 17.74 -5.47
CA GLU A 143 5.30 18.47 -6.73
C GLU A 143 4.18 17.97 -7.62
N ASP A 144 3.54 18.91 -8.35
CA ASP A 144 2.42 18.62 -9.23
C ASP A 144 2.84 17.75 -10.41
N GLY A 145 2.08 16.67 -10.65
CA GLY A 145 2.27 15.81 -11.81
C GLY A 145 3.60 15.09 -11.90
N LYS A 146 4.40 15.08 -10.84
CA LYS A 146 5.69 14.40 -10.81
C LYS A 146 5.62 13.12 -9.98
N LEU A 147 6.48 12.16 -10.35
CA LEU A 147 6.74 10.95 -9.60
C LEU A 147 8.17 11.00 -9.02
N LEU A 148 8.33 10.50 -7.80
CA LEU A 148 9.65 10.10 -7.34
C LEU A 148 10.04 8.79 -8.01
N LYS A 149 11.34 8.49 -8.00
CA LYS A 149 11.83 7.21 -8.50
C LYS A 149 11.21 6.05 -7.71
N PHE A 150 10.67 5.06 -8.43
CA PHE A 150 10.11 3.89 -7.79
C PHE A 150 11.18 2.90 -7.35
N GLU A 151 11.05 2.42 -6.14
CA GLU A 151 11.86 1.33 -5.58
C GLU A 151 11.27 -0.04 -5.97
N ALA A 152 12.14 -1.00 -6.26
CA ALA A 152 11.75 -2.32 -6.76
C ALA A 152 11.09 -3.24 -5.71
N GLY A 153 10.82 -2.74 -4.50
CA GLY A 153 10.29 -3.54 -3.39
C GLY A 153 8.92 -4.14 -3.66
N ALA A 154 8.01 -3.39 -4.28
CA ALA A 154 6.67 -3.85 -4.63
C ALA A 154 6.71 -4.97 -5.69
N ALA A 155 7.43 -4.74 -6.80
CA ALA A 155 7.55 -5.73 -7.88
C ALA A 155 8.30 -6.99 -7.42
N ARG A 156 9.36 -6.85 -6.64
CA ARG A 156 10.07 -7.98 -6.04
C ARG A 156 9.14 -8.82 -5.14
N MET A 157 8.36 -8.17 -4.28
CA MET A 157 7.42 -8.86 -3.40
C MET A 157 6.32 -9.57 -4.21
N ALA A 158 5.85 -8.96 -5.29
CA ALA A 158 4.87 -9.53 -6.20
C ALA A 158 5.40 -10.81 -6.88
N LEU A 159 6.64 -10.77 -7.41
CA LEU A 159 7.32 -11.94 -7.98
C LEU A 159 7.46 -13.08 -6.94
N GLU A 160 7.96 -12.77 -5.74
CA GLU A 160 8.19 -13.75 -4.68
C GLU A 160 6.89 -14.36 -4.12
N ALA A 161 5.78 -13.61 -4.17
CA ALA A 161 4.46 -14.07 -3.72
C ALA A 161 3.60 -14.66 -4.84
N ASN A 162 4.03 -14.58 -6.10
CA ASN A 162 3.25 -14.89 -7.30
C ASN A 162 1.88 -14.19 -7.28
N THR A 163 1.92 -12.86 -7.16
CA THR A 163 0.73 -12.04 -6.89
C THR A 163 0.75 -10.83 -7.83
N PRO A 164 -0.39 -10.45 -8.45
CA PRO A 164 -0.45 -9.28 -9.31
C PRO A 164 -0.31 -7.97 -8.52
N ILE A 165 0.06 -6.91 -9.23
CA ILE A 165 0.01 -5.53 -8.75
C ILE A 165 -1.23 -4.85 -9.34
N LEU A 166 -1.97 -4.12 -8.52
CA LEU A 166 -3.02 -3.19 -8.93
C LEU A 166 -2.43 -1.77 -8.93
N PRO A 167 -2.09 -1.21 -10.08
CA PRO A 167 -1.60 0.16 -10.15
C PRO A 167 -2.75 1.16 -9.93
N ILE A 168 -2.48 2.22 -9.18
CA ILE A 168 -3.45 3.31 -8.98
C ILE A 168 -2.75 4.64 -9.22
N THR A 169 -3.31 5.49 -10.06
CA THR A 169 -2.89 6.88 -10.19
C THR A 169 -3.75 7.80 -9.35
N ILE A 170 -3.12 8.62 -8.52
CA ILE A 170 -3.78 9.68 -7.75
C ILE A 170 -3.44 11.03 -8.37
N ARG A 171 -4.48 11.76 -8.79
CA ARG A 171 -4.40 13.12 -9.33
C ARG A 171 -4.93 14.14 -8.34
N GLY A 172 -4.24 15.25 -8.18
CA GLY A 172 -4.69 16.40 -7.40
C GLY A 172 -4.53 16.27 -5.90
N GLY A 173 -3.97 15.14 -5.39
CA GLY A 173 -3.71 14.94 -3.96
C GLY A 173 -2.76 16.00 -3.38
N HIS A 174 -1.73 16.40 -4.13
CA HIS A 174 -0.77 17.42 -3.73
C HIS A 174 -1.42 18.78 -3.39
N ARG A 175 -2.57 19.10 -4.02
CA ARG A 175 -3.35 20.35 -3.76
C ARG A 175 -4.12 20.27 -2.46
N VAL A 176 -4.44 19.07 -1.99
CA VAL A 176 -5.20 18.88 -0.74
C VAL A 176 -4.35 19.22 0.48
N TRP A 177 -3.11 18.79 0.51
CA TRP A 177 -2.23 19.09 1.65
C TRP A 177 -0.83 19.52 1.20
N PRO A 178 -0.68 20.75 0.68
CA PRO A 178 0.60 21.27 0.26
C PRO A 178 1.60 21.36 1.42
N LYS A 179 2.89 21.36 1.10
CA LYS A 179 3.95 21.52 2.10
C LYS A 179 3.80 22.86 2.84
N GLY A 180 3.91 22.84 4.16
CA GLY A 180 3.85 24.03 5.02
C GLY A 180 2.45 24.39 5.52
N TYR A 181 1.40 23.76 5.01
CA TYR A 181 0.05 23.99 5.50
C TYR A 181 -0.31 23.04 6.66
N ARG A 182 -1.00 23.60 7.68
CA ARG A 182 -1.43 22.83 8.86
C ARG A 182 -2.69 22.00 8.62
N LEU A 183 -3.57 22.45 7.73
CA LEU A 183 -4.86 21.83 7.46
C LEU A 183 -4.98 21.50 5.96
N PRO A 184 -5.74 20.46 5.61
CA PRO A 184 -6.03 20.15 4.23
C PRO A 184 -6.96 21.21 3.60
N HIS A 185 -6.73 21.49 2.33
CA HIS A 185 -7.52 22.39 1.51
C HIS A 185 -8.59 21.63 0.71
N LEU A 186 -9.60 22.34 0.27
CA LEU A 186 -10.57 21.82 -0.68
C LEU A 186 -9.93 21.73 -2.07
N ALA A 187 -9.93 20.56 -2.65
CA ALA A 187 -9.41 20.32 -4.00
C ALA A 187 -10.13 19.13 -4.64
N LYS A 188 -10.10 19.04 -5.97
CA LYS A 188 -10.60 17.85 -6.67
C LYS A 188 -9.51 16.79 -6.69
N VAL A 189 -9.89 15.55 -6.33
CA VAL A 189 -9.00 14.38 -6.37
C VAL A 189 -9.63 13.30 -7.24
N GLU A 190 -8.84 12.69 -8.09
CA GLU A 190 -9.27 11.56 -8.92
C GLU A 190 -8.32 10.38 -8.68
N LEU A 191 -8.91 9.20 -8.50
CA LEU A 191 -8.18 7.94 -8.42
C LEU A 191 -8.53 7.06 -9.61
N ILE A 192 -7.51 6.59 -10.32
CA ILE A 192 -7.65 5.75 -11.50
C ILE A 192 -7.05 4.40 -11.19
N PHE A 193 -7.87 3.35 -11.18
CA PHE A 193 -7.49 1.97 -10.97
C PHE A 193 -7.19 1.33 -12.31
N HIS A 194 -5.93 1.02 -12.58
CA HIS A 194 -5.52 0.41 -13.84
C HIS A 194 -5.77 -1.10 -13.85
N PRO A 195 -5.74 -1.73 -15.03
CA PRO A 195 -5.72 -3.19 -15.13
C PRO A 195 -4.60 -3.81 -14.29
N LEU A 196 -4.83 -5.02 -13.79
CA LEU A 196 -3.83 -5.75 -13.01
C LEU A 196 -2.55 -5.99 -13.82
N GLN A 197 -1.41 -5.63 -13.26
CA GLN A 197 -0.10 -5.97 -13.79
C GLN A 197 0.33 -7.34 -13.23
N HIS A 198 0.35 -8.34 -14.08
CA HIS A 198 0.89 -9.67 -13.74
C HIS A 198 2.40 -9.65 -13.90
N VAL A 199 3.11 -9.75 -12.78
CA VAL A 199 4.57 -9.73 -12.76
C VAL A 199 5.14 -11.10 -13.10
N THR A 200 6.11 -11.16 -14.01
CA THR A 200 6.72 -12.39 -14.49
C THR A 200 8.23 -12.28 -14.59
N MET A 201 8.92 -13.41 -14.40
CA MET A 201 10.32 -13.53 -14.77
C MET A 201 10.41 -13.98 -16.24
N ARG A 202 11.20 -13.30 -17.05
CA ARG A 202 11.49 -13.74 -18.42
C ARG A 202 12.64 -14.73 -18.41
N GLU A 203 12.70 -15.55 -19.44
CA GLU A 203 13.81 -16.48 -19.65
C GLU A 203 15.14 -15.72 -19.73
N GLY A 204 16.14 -16.16 -18.97
CA GLY A 204 17.45 -15.49 -18.88
C GLY A 204 17.52 -14.27 -17.92
N GLU A 205 16.41 -13.81 -17.37
CA GLU A 205 16.42 -12.73 -16.36
C GLU A 205 16.62 -13.29 -14.95
N ASP A 206 17.42 -12.60 -14.15
CA ASP A 206 17.42 -12.81 -12.70
C ASP A 206 16.24 -12.06 -12.01
N ALA A 207 15.98 -12.39 -10.75
CA ALA A 207 14.89 -11.78 -9.99
C ALA A 207 15.05 -10.27 -9.79
N ARG A 208 16.29 -9.75 -9.80
CA ARG A 208 16.58 -8.32 -9.64
C ARG A 208 16.23 -7.56 -10.92
N THR A 209 16.64 -8.08 -12.07
CA THR A 209 16.38 -7.52 -13.40
C THR A 209 14.88 -7.53 -13.68
N SER A 210 14.20 -8.67 -13.44
CA SER A 210 12.75 -8.77 -13.60
C SER A 210 12.01 -7.79 -12.70
N ALA A 211 12.39 -7.68 -11.41
CA ALA A 211 11.76 -6.73 -10.49
C ALA A 211 11.97 -5.28 -10.94
N ARG A 212 13.13 -4.95 -11.51
CA ARG A 212 13.38 -3.59 -12.01
C ARG A 212 12.51 -3.28 -13.23
N ARG A 213 12.46 -4.16 -14.22
CA ARG A 213 11.60 -4.03 -15.40
C ARG A 213 10.13 -3.85 -15.03
N GLU A 214 9.63 -4.70 -14.13
CA GLU A 214 8.23 -4.62 -13.68
C GLU A 214 7.95 -3.32 -12.90
N THR A 215 8.95 -2.80 -12.20
CA THR A 215 8.85 -1.50 -11.50
C THR A 215 8.80 -0.34 -12.49
N ASP A 216 9.60 -0.39 -13.54
CA ASP A 216 9.60 0.65 -14.58
C ASP A 216 8.27 0.65 -15.33
N GLN A 217 7.72 -0.52 -15.68
CA GLN A 217 6.37 -0.64 -16.25
C GLN A 217 5.28 -0.11 -15.33
N LEU A 218 5.37 -0.39 -14.02
CA LEU A 218 4.44 0.14 -13.01
C LEU A 218 4.49 1.67 -12.97
N ALA A 219 5.68 2.24 -13.01
CA ALA A 219 5.89 3.70 -13.01
C ALA A 219 5.32 4.34 -14.27
N GLU A 220 5.56 3.74 -15.45
CA GLU A 220 4.97 4.19 -16.74
C GLU A 220 3.44 4.14 -16.71
N THR A 221 2.86 3.05 -16.21
CA THR A 221 1.40 2.90 -16.08
C THR A 221 0.81 4.01 -15.21
N ILE A 222 1.42 4.28 -14.04
CA ILE A 222 0.93 5.33 -13.14
C ILE A 222 1.15 6.72 -13.74
N ALA A 223 2.29 6.95 -14.43
CA ALA A 223 2.61 8.22 -15.05
C ALA A 223 1.69 8.56 -16.23
N SER A 224 1.17 7.57 -16.95
CA SER A 224 0.31 7.77 -18.13
C SER A 224 -0.98 8.53 -17.84
N GLU A 225 -1.36 8.59 -16.58
CA GLU A 225 -2.59 9.23 -16.11
C GLU A 225 -2.34 10.37 -15.09
N LEU A 226 -1.13 10.92 -14.99
CA LEU A 226 -0.79 12.08 -14.13
C LEU A 226 -1.08 13.44 -14.75
#